data_a2b1080f8d27d7edcd7310076c79bc73
#
_entry.id   a2b1080f8d27d7edcd7310076c79bc73
#
_cell.length_a   1.000
_cell.length_b   1.000
_cell.length_c   1.000
_cell.angle_alpha   90.00
_cell.angle_beta   90.00
_cell.angle_gamma   90.00
#
_symmetry.space_group_name_H-M   'P 1'
#
loop_
_entity.id
_entity.type
_entity.pdbx_description
1 polymer ?
#
loop_
_entity_poly.entity_id
_entity_poly.type
_entity_poly.pdbx_seq_one_letter_code
_entity_poly.pdbx_strand_id
1 'polypeptide(L)'
;MDRRKFLSGAGAAGAAALATGCGGTRNQAEAKIQGPSLAELDRVAAAPVLKQDGLTSPVIIDSVRYLKKGSDYLVHVRSKDGAEGVSMVNPPKGEFLGPVFKQLVAPFFVGKDARDLENHLWELYRWKDNYKLYGICLWSPQAWMEFAILDMLGRIVHKPMGALVGDIVRQQVPFYIASGRRDTTPDQEIEYLKMLVDRSGAKALKFRVGGRMSRNADAMPGRTETLIPLVRKTFGDAMVIQADSNSSYDPPKAIEVGRLLESIKAVHYEEPCPFDHLEDTKLVADTLDIPVALGEQEYSDWRFRWIIANRAADIIQPDLFYYGGMVRSMRVARMANLAKLPITAHLSEGPGFVYVLHYGAVVPQINRQEYKLGLEKYGAWFDPPIKTADGNLSLPTGPGLGIKDIKGLLADAVEA
;
A
#
# COMPACT_ATOMS: atom_id res chain seq x y z
N MET A 1 -12.55 45.29 6.41
CA MET A 1 -11.08 45.32 6.50
C MET A 1 -10.53 44.35 5.46
N ASP A 2 -9.94 44.92 4.44
CA ASP A 2 -9.50 44.18 3.25
C ASP A 2 -8.14 43.48 3.52
N ARG A 3 -8.10 42.17 3.41
CA ARG A 3 -6.90 41.32 3.66
C ARG A 3 -5.78 41.46 2.61
N ARG A 4 -5.93 42.32 1.59
CA ARG A 4 -4.98 42.49 0.50
C ARG A 4 -3.89 43.56 0.71
N LYS A 5 -3.84 44.23 1.86
CA LYS A 5 -2.92 45.35 2.13
C LYS A 5 -1.77 45.06 3.08
N PHE A 6 -1.46 43.76 3.40
CA PHE A 6 -0.41 43.42 4.36
C PHE A 6 0.93 42.98 3.76
N LEU A 7 1.10 42.95 2.44
CA LEU A 7 2.30 42.44 1.78
C LEU A 7 2.95 43.44 0.80
N SER A 8 2.94 44.71 1.10
CA SER A 8 3.71 45.69 0.32
C SER A 8 4.37 46.72 1.24
N GLY A 9 5.62 46.43 1.61
CA GLY A 9 6.43 47.42 2.31
C GLY A 9 7.66 46.86 3.01
N ALA A 10 8.75 46.57 2.27
CA ALA A 10 10.09 46.72 2.78
C ALA A 10 11.05 46.91 1.61
N GLY A 11 11.67 48.07 1.60
CA GLY A 11 12.42 48.66 0.53
C GLY A 11 13.80 48.08 0.27
N ALA A 12 14.29 48.42 -0.89
CA ALA A 12 15.63 48.19 -1.39
C ALA A 12 16.66 49.07 -0.66
N ALA A 13 17.80 48.45 -0.29
CA ALA A 13 19.06 49.17 -0.12
C ALA A 13 20.19 48.26 -0.62
N GLY A 14 20.88 48.73 -1.66
CA GLY A 14 21.98 48.05 -2.30
C GLY A 14 23.28 48.13 -1.53
N ALA A 15 24.14 47.15 -1.74
CA ALA A 15 25.58 47.28 -1.59
C ALA A 15 26.25 46.31 -2.58
N ALA A 16 26.99 46.90 -3.53
CA ALA A 16 27.93 46.19 -4.37
C ALA A 16 29.23 45.92 -3.62
N ALA A 17 29.75 44.68 -3.68
CA ALA A 17 31.15 44.39 -3.38
C ALA A 17 31.64 43.16 -4.16
N LEU A 18 32.46 43.45 -5.09
CA LEU A 18 33.69 42.80 -5.59
C LEU A 18 33.82 41.26 -5.51
N ALA A 19 33.90 40.70 -6.72
CA ALA A 19 34.30 39.33 -7.01
C ALA A 19 35.85 39.19 -6.81
N THR A 20 36.25 38.12 -6.09
CA THR A 20 37.52 37.43 -6.37
C THR A 20 37.26 35.94 -6.26
N GLY A 21 37.67 35.20 -7.29
CA GLY A 21 37.31 33.80 -7.52
C GLY A 21 38.06 32.83 -6.63
N CYS A 22 37.38 31.74 -6.37
CA CYS A 22 37.97 30.41 -6.22
C CYS A 22 37.02 29.43 -6.91
N GLY A 23 37.51 28.84 -8.01
CA GLY A 23 36.81 27.84 -8.77
C GLY A 23 36.65 26.57 -7.93
N GLY A 24 35.48 26.34 -7.42
CA GLY A 24 35.00 25.07 -6.95
C GLY A 24 33.86 24.68 -7.87
N THR A 25 34.05 23.65 -8.66
CA THR A 25 32.97 23.00 -9.42
C THR A 25 31.88 22.57 -8.44
N ARG A 26 30.86 23.39 -8.31
CA ARG A 26 29.57 22.94 -7.83
C ARG A 26 29.07 21.91 -8.86
N ASN A 27 29.13 20.64 -8.52
CA ASN A 27 28.26 19.67 -9.14
C ASN A 27 26.84 20.24 -8.98
N GLN A 28 26.26 20.73 -10.08
CA GLN A 28 24.83 20.96 -10.18
C GLN A 28 24.20 19.59 -9.97
N ALA A 29 23.63 19.36 -8.79
CA ALA A 29 22.67 18.30 -8.62
C ALA A 29 21.62 18.52 -9.71
N GLU A 30 21.56 17.64 -10.71
CA GLU A 30 20.52 17.66 -11.72
C GLU A 30 19.21 17.73 -10.97
N ALA A 31 18.43 18.79 -11.16
CA ALA A 31 17.15 18.97 -10.53
C ALA A 31 16.32 17.71 -10.87
N LYS A 32 15.92 16.94 -9.87
CA LYS A 32 15.07 15.75 -10.09
C LYS A 32 13.91 16.15 -10.97
N ILE A 33 13.62 15.36 -11.99
CA ILE A 33 12.61 15.65 -13.03
C ILE A 33 11.28 15.96 -12.32
N GLN A 34 10.69 17.10 -12.62
CA GLN A 34 9.37 17.47 -12.12
C GLN A 34 8.34 16.42 -12.54
N GLY A 35 7.45 16.02 -11.61
CA GLY A 35 6.38 15.07 -11.90
C GLY A 35 5.33 15.63 -12.88
N PRO A 36 4.34 14.83 -13.31
CA PRO A 36 3.22 15.29 -14.11
C PRO A 36 2.44 16.42 -13.41
N SER A 37 1.80 17.26 -14.19
CA SER A 37 0.93 18.30 -13.64
C SER A 37 -0.26 17.69 -12.88
N LEU A 38 -0.80 18.45 -11.91
CA LEU A 38 -1.98 18.02 -11.15
C LEU A 38 -3.18 17.71 -12.06
N ALA A 39 -3.38 18.47 -13.12
CA ALA A 39 -4.47 18.25 -14.09
C ALA A 39 -4.31 16.93 -14.87
N GLU A 40 -3.09 16.55 -15.23
CA GLU A 40 -2.83 15.28 -15.89
C GLU A 40 -3.07 14.10 -14.95
N LEU A 41 -2.64 14.22 -13.69
CA LEU A 41 -2.90 13.21 -12.66
C LEU A 41 -4.40 13.04 -12.40
N ASP A 42 -5.16 14.15 -12.27
CA ASP A 42 -6.60 14.13 -12.09
C ASP A 42 -7.30 13.45 -13.28
N ARG A 43 -6.89 13.75 -14.49
CA ARG A 43 -7.47 13.16 -15.71
C ARG A 43 -7.30 11.64 -15.76
N VAL A 44 -6.12 11.11 -15.43
CA VAL A 44 -5.91 9.65 -15.46
C VAL A 44 -6.58 8.94 -14.28
N ALA A 45 -6.69 9.60 -13.13
CA ALA A 45 -7.38 9.07 -11.95
C ALA A 45 -8.90 9.00 -12.14
N ALA A 46 -9.49 9.96 -12.88
CA ALA A 46 -10.93 10.06 -13.09
C ALA A 46 -11.52 8.99 -14.01
N ALA A 47 -10.69 8.29 -14.82
CA ALA A 47 -11.20 7.27 -15.72
C ALA A 47 -11.87 6.11 -14.94
N PRO A 48 -12.98 5.53 -15.43
CA PRO A 48 -13.65 4.39 -14.80
C PRO A 48 -12.67 3.23 -14.55
N VAL A 49 -12.82 2.58 -13.41
CA VAL A 49 -11.96 1.46 -13.01
C VAL A 49 -12.65 0.13 -13.26
N LEU A 50 -13.91 0.00 -12.83
CA LEU A 50 -14.66 -1.25 -12.97
C LEU A 50 -15.05 -1.51 -14.42
N LYS A 51 -14.62 -2.66 -14.95
CA LYS A 51 -15.02 -3.14 -16.27
C LYS A 51 -16.41 -3.78 -16.19
N GLN A 52 -17.28 -3.44 -17.13
CA GLN A 52 -18.66 -3.91 -17.18
C GLN A 52 -18.86 -5.15 -18.07
N ASP A 53 -17.78 -5.68 -18.65
CA ASP A 53 -17.83 -6.79 -19.62
C ASP A 53 -18.43 -8.06 -19.02
N GLY A 54 -19.59 -8.48 -19.53
CA GLY A 54 -20.32 -9.66 -19.07
C GLY A 54 -21.32 -9.38 -17.92
N LEU A 55 -21.35 -8.17 -17.36
CA LEU A 55 -22.32 -7.77 -16.34
C LEU A 55 -23.60 -7.18 -16.97
N THR A 56 -24.35 -7.99 -17.71
CA THR A 56 -25.48 -7.55 -18.54
C THR A 56 -26.78 -7.31 -17.76
N SER A 57 -26.97 -8.01 -16.63
CA SER A 57 -28.18 -7.90 -15.79
C SER A 57 -27.90 -7.20 -14.47
N PRO A 58 -28.86 -6.51 -13.84
CA PRO A 58 -28.71 -5.95 -12.52
C PRO A 58 -28.30 -6.99 -11.47
N VAL A 59 -27.31 -6.65 -10.63
CA VAL A 59 -26.85 -7.49 -9.52
C VAL A 59 -27.24 -6.79 -8.22
N ILE A 60 -28.48 -6.98 -7.80
CA ILE A 60 -29.04 -6.28 -6.63
C ILE A 60 -28.61 -6.97 -5.35
N ILE A 61 -27.90 -6.27 -4.48
CA ILE A 61 -27.46 -6.78 -3.17
C ILE A 61 -28.69 -7.01 -2.28
N ASP A 62 -28.88 -8.24 -1.84
CA ASP A 62 -29.95 -8.66 -0.95
C ASP A 62 -29.54 -8.60 0.53
N SER A 63 -28.35 -9.11 0.83
CA SER A 63 -27.85 -9.16 2.21
C SER A 63 -26.35 -9.00 2.30
N VAL A 64 -25.91 -8.47 3.45
CA VAL A 64 -24.50 -8.30 3.82
C VAL A 64 -24.36 -8.80 5.26
N ARG A 65 -23.47 -9.75 5.49
CA ARG A 65 -23.18 -10.32 6.81
C ARG A 65 -21.75 -10.02 7.20
N TYR A 66 -21.54 -9.73 8.49
CA TYR A 66 -20.21 -9.57 9.09
C TYR A 66 -19.97 -10.74 10.02
N LEU A 67 -19.00 -11.57 9.69
CA LEU A 67 -18.81 -12.88 10.30
C LEU A 67 -17.45 -12.98 10.98
N LYS A 68 -17.37 -13.79 12.04
CA LYS A 68 -16.13 -14.16 12.72
C LYS A 68 -15.90 -15.66 12.61
N LYS A 69 -14.67 -16.04 12.21
CA LYS A 69 -14.21 -17.44 12.16
C LYS A 69 -12.86 -17.54 12.86
N GLY A 70 -12.86 -18.06 14.08
CA GLY A 70 -11.64 -18.04 14.91
C GLY A 70 -11.18 -16.61 15.19
N SER A 71 -9.98 -16.26 14.76
CA SER A 71 -9.42 -14.91 14.85
C SER A 71 -9.72 -14.04 13.62
N ASP A 72 -10.21 -14.62 12.55
CA ASP A 72 -10.44 -13.93 11.29
C ASP A 72 -11.86 -13.39 11.19
N TYR A 73 -12.01 -12.23 10.52
CA TYR A 73 -13.30 -11.64 10.21
C TYR A 73 -13.54 -11.69 8.71
N LEU A 74 -14.80 -11.90 8.32
CA LEU A 74 -15.24 -12.06 6.94
C LEU A 74 -16.45 -11.17 6.66
N VAL A 75 -16.54 -10.67 5.43
CA VAL A 75 -17.79 -10.08 4.90
C VAL A 75 -18.35 -11.06 3.88
N HIS A 76 -19.62 -11.37 4.00
CA HIS A 76 -20.36 -12.18 3.04
C HIS A 76 -21.46 -11.33 2.42
N VAL A 77 -21.44 -11.16 1.12
CA VAL A 77 -22.47 -10.47 0.34
C VAL A 77 -23.24 -11.47 -0.51
N ARG A 78 -24.55 -11.26 -0.63
CA ARG A 78 -25.42 -12.07 -1.49
C ARG A 78 -26.32 -11.16 -2.31
N SER A 79 -26.53 -11.50 -3.57
CA SER A 79 -27.48 -10.84 -4.45
C SER A 79 -28.87 -11.51 -4.39
N LYS A 80 -29.91 -10.80 -4.87
CA LYS A 80 -31.30 -11.34 -4.89
C LYS A 80 -31.46 -12.57 -5.77
N ASP A 81 -30.66 -12.71 -6.79
CA ASP A 81 -30.62 -13.88 -7.68
C ASP A 81 -29.68 -14.99 -7.20
N GLY A 82 -29.11 -14.83 -6.00
CA GLY A 82 -28.36 -15.87 -5.29
C GLY A 82 -26.88 -15.92 -5.56
N ALA A 83 -26.32 -14.97 -6.32
CA ALA A 83 -24.86 -14.87 -6.43
C ALA A 83 -24.24 -14.44 -5.09
N GLU A 84 -23.06 -14.97 -4.79
CA GLU A 84 -22.38 -14.75 -3.50
C GLU A 84 -20.95 -14.28 -3.70
N GLY A 85 -20.48 -13.46 -2.77
CA GLY A 85 -19.07 -13.06 -2.67
C GLY A 85 -18.64 -12.92 -1.23
N VAL A 86 -17.35 -13.11 -1.00
CA VAL A 86 -16.76 -12.97 0.33
C VAL A 86 -15.54 -12.09 0.30
N SER A 87 -15.26 -11.45 1.43
CA SER A 87 -13.97 -10.81 1.64
C SER A 87 -13.41 -11.13 3.02
N MET A 88 -12.10 -11.07 3.12
CA MET A 88 -11.36 -11.19 4.37
C MET A 88 -11.02 -9.81 4.87
N VAL A 89 -11.21 -9.60 6.15
CA VAL A 89 -10.97 -8.33 6.85
C VAL A 89 -9.55 -8.31 7.38
N ASN A 90 -8.91 -7.16 7.39
CA ASN A 90 -7.56 -7.02 7.94
C ASN A 90 -7.58 -7.09 9.48
N PRO A 91 -7.03 -8.16 10.08
CA PRO A 91 -6.87 -8.23 11.53
C PRO A 91 -5.81 -7.20 12.00
N PRO A 92 -5.86 -6.65 13.17
CA PRO A 92 -6.92 -6.67 14.17
C PRO A 92 -8.02 -5.61 13.93
N LYS A 93 -8.02 -4.93 12.77
CA LYS A 93 -8.96 -3.83 12.47
C LYS A 93 -10.41 -4.31 12.46
N GLY A 94 -10.65 -5.58 12.13
CA GLY A 94 -11.98 -6.17 12.16
C GLY A 94 -12.70 -5.98 13.47
N GLU A 95 -12.01 -6.18 14.60
CA GLU A 95 -12.61 -6.01 15.93
C GLU A 95 -13.01 -4.54 16.18
N PHE A 96 -12.10 -3.60 15.89
CA PHE A 96 -12.32 -2.18 16.24
C PHE A 96 -13.27 -1.46 15.28
N LEU A 97 -13.26 -1.81 14.00
CA LEU A 97 -14.03 -1.13 12.96
C LEU A 97 -15.28 -1.91 12.54
N GLY A 98 -15.51 -3.11 13.06
CA GLY A 98 -16.73 -3.89 12.85
C GLY A 98 -18.02 -3.11 13.14
N PRO A 99 -18.12 -2.34 14.24
CA PRO A 99 -19.28 -1.49 14.49
C PRO A 99 -19.53 -0.44 13.39
N VAL A 100 -18.48 0.18 12.84
CA VAL A 100 -18.59 1.12 11.72
C VAL A 100 -19.09 0.42 10.48
N PHE A 101 -18.54 -0.76 10.16
CA PHE A 101 -19.00 -1.58 9.05
C PHE A 101 -20.49 -1.92 9.16
N LYS A 102 -20.92 -2.45 10.29
CA LYS A 102 -22.30 -2.89 10.53
C LYS A 102 -23.32 -1.76 10.52
N GLN A 103 -22.95 -0.57 11.00
CA GLN A 103 -23.89 0.56 11.17
C GLN A 103 -23.88 1.52 9.99
N LEU A 104 -22.73 1.71 9.33
CA LEU A 104 -22.51 2.78 8.37
C LEU A 104 -22.09 2.30 6.96
N VAL A 105 -21.68 1.06 6.77
CA VAL A 105 -21.28 0.55 5.46
C VAL A 105 -22.25 -0.51 4.94
N ALA A 106 -22.39 -1.62 5.62
CA ALA A 106 -23.22 -2.73 5.16
C ALA A 106 -24.69 -2.31 4.86
N PRO A 107 -25.40 -1.54 5.70
CA PRO A 107 -26.78 -1.15 5.43
C PRO A 107 -26.94 -0.25 4.21
N PHE A 108 -25.91 0.51 3.86
CA PHE A 108 -25.94 1.39 2.69
C PHE A 108 -26.04 0.60 1.38
N PHE A 109 -25.40 -0.56 1.29
CA PHE A 109 -25.33 -1.33 0.06
C PHE A 109 -26.53 -2.23 -0.20
N VAL A 110 -27.33 -2.57 0.83
CA VAL A 110 -28.52 -3.41 0.65
C VAL A 110 -29.53 -2.72 -0.29
N GLY A 111 -29.99 -3.45 -1.29
CA GLY A 111 -30.90 -2.96 -2.33
C GLY A 111 -30.23 -2.23 -3.50
N LYS A 112 -28.91 -2.01 -3.47
CA LYS A 112 -28.17 -1.35 -4.54
C LYS A 112 -27.67 -2.34 -5.59
N ASP A 113 -27.46 -1.86 -6.81
CA ASP A 113 -26.88 -2.63 -7.90
C ASP A 113 -25.35 -2.65 -7.78
N ALA A 114 -24.77 -3.80 -7.56
CA ALA A 114 -23.32 -3.97 -7.39
C ALA A 114 -22.49 -3.50 -8.61
N ARG A 115 -23.10 -3.43 -9.80
CA ARG A 115 -22.41 -2.94 -11.02
C ARG A 115 -22.10 -1.45 -10.98
N ASP A 116 -22.86 -0.67 -10.19
CA ASP A 116 -22.64 0.77 -10.00
C ASP A 116 -21.72 1.07 -8.81
N LEU A 117 -20.80 0.15 -8.52
CA LEU A 117 -19.92 0.19 -7.36
C LEU A 117 -19.18 1.53 -7.20
N GLU A 118 -18.59 2.08 -8.26
CA GLU A 118 -17.81 3.33 -8.16
C GLU A 118 -18.65 4.52 -7.71
N ASN A 119 -19.88 4.64 -8.20
CA ASN A 119 -20.81 5.67 -7.74
C ASN A 119 -21.25 5.43 -6.30
N HIS A 120 -21.50 4.17 -5.94
CA HIS A 120 -21.87 3.82 -4.56
C HIS A 120 -20.76 4.12 -3.55
N LEU A 121 -19.49 3.94 -3.91
CA LEU A 121 -18.38 4.34 -3.03
C LEU A 121 -18.37 5.85 -2.75
N TRP A 122 -18.68 6.68 -3.76
CA TRP A 122 -18.81 8.10 -3.57
C TRP A 122 -20.06 8.49 -2.77
N GLU A 123 -21.20 7.83 -3.01
CA GLU A 123 -22.43 8.04 -2.25
C GLU A 123 -22.27 7.61 -0.78
N LEU A 124 -21.62 6.47 -0.52
CA LEU A 124 -21.29 5.99 0.84
C LEU A 124 -20.51 7.05 1.62
N TYR A 125 -19.52 7.68 0.99
CA TYR A 125 -18.72 8.73 1.62
C TYR A 125 -19.57 9.89 2.14
N ARG A 126 -20.68 10.20 1.45
CA ARG A 126 -21.60 11.27 1.82
C ARG A 126 -22.75 10.82 2.74
N TRP A 127 -23.09 9.54 2.70
CA TRP A 127 -24.24 8.99 3.42
C TRP A 127 -24.03 9.08 4.93
N LYS A 128 -25.05 9.62 5.67
CA LYS A 128 -24.97 9.84 7.14
C LYS A 128 -23.70 10.55 7.59
N ASP A 129 -23.19 11.45 6.79
CA ASP A 129 -21.97 12.21 7.09
C ASP A 129 -20.69 11.34 7.25
N ASN A 130 -20.62 10.18 6.59
CA ASN A 130 -19.49 9.28 6.70
C ASN A 130 -18.13 9.94 6.39
N TYR A 131 -18.11 11.04 5.61
CA TYR A 131 -16.91 11.84 5.37
C TYR A 131 -16.25 12.34 6.67
N LYS A 132 -16.99 12.42 7.78
CA LYS A 132 -16.43 12.77 9.09
C LYS A 132 -15.57 11.67 9.71
N LEU A 133 -15.70 10.44 9.21
CA LEU A 133 -14.86 9.29 9.57
C LEU A 133 -13.68 9.10 8.60
N TYR A 134 -13.38 10.13 7.81
CA TYR A 134 -12.32 10.14 6.81
C TYR A 134 -11.00 9.57 7.36
N GLY A 135 -10.39 8.68 6.62
CA GLY A 135 -9.24 7.91 7.02
C GLY A 135 -9.59 6.44 7.26
N ILE A 136 -8.76 5.73 7.98
CA ILE A 136 -8.86 4.27 8.20
C ILE A 136 -10.24 3.84 8.74
N CYS A 137 -10.90 4.72 9.52
CA CYS A 137 -12.20 4.40 10.11
C CYS A 137 -13.31 4.17 9.07
N LEU A 138 -13.25 4.86 7.95
CA LEU A 138 -14.19 4.67 6.84
C LEU A 138 -13.59 3.75 5.77
N TRP A 139 -12.33 3.99 5.41
CA TRP A 139 -11.74 3.33 4.25
C TRP A 139 -11.54 1.84 4.41
N SER A 140 -11.13 1.34 5.60
CA SER A 140 -11.01 -0.09 5.80
C SER A 140 -12.36 -0.82 5.72
N PRO A 141 -13.43 -0.38 6.43
CA PRO A 141 -14.78 -0.95 6.25
C PRO A 141 -15.30 -0.87 4.81
N GLN A 142 -15.05 0.24 4.10
CA GLN A 142 -15.39 0.37 2.68
C GLN A 142 -14.67 -0.67 1.83
N ALA A 143 -13.36 -0.83 2.04
CA ALA A 143 -12.56 -1.82 1.32
C ALA A 143 -13.07 -3.25 1.52
N TRP A 144 -13.48 -3.61 2.74
CA TRP A 144 -14.06 -4.93 3.01
C TRP A 144 -15.31 -5.20 2.19
N MET A 145 -16.20 -4.20 2.11
CA MET A 145 -17.41 -4.29 1.29
C MET A 145 -17.10 -4.36 -0.20
N GLU A 146 -16.21 -3.49 -0.66
CA GLU A 146 -15.78 -3.46 -2.06
C GLU A 146 -15.21 -4.80 -2.51
N PHE A 147 -14.32 -5.40 -1.73
CA PHE A 147 -13.71 -6.69 -2.07
C PHE A 147 -14.75 -7.82 -2.12
N ALA A 148 -15.74 -7.83 -1.22
CA ALA A 148 -16.82 -8.83 -1.27
C ALA A 148 -17.68 -8.65 -2.54
N ILE A 149 -17.99 -7.41 -2.92
CA ILE A 149 -18.70 -7.11 -4.17
C ILE A 149 -17.88 -7.55 -5.39
N LEU A 150 -16.60 -7.21 -5.43
CA LEU A 150 -15.72 -7.60 -6.54
C LEU A 150 -15.54 -9.12 -6.64
N ASP A 151 -15.50 -9.85 -5.50
CA ASP A 151 -15.52 -11.32 -5.51
C ASP A 151 -16.82 -11.85 -6.15
N MET A 152 -17.98 -11.34 -5.73
CA MET A 152 -19.27 -11.71 -6.30
C MET A 152 -19.34 -11.43 -7.81
N LEU A 153 -18.97 -10.22 -8.24
CA LEU A 153 -19.00 -9.84 -9.65
C LEU A 153 -18.04 -10.71 -10.49
N GLY A 154 -16.83 -10.97 -9.98
CA GLY A 154 -15.86 -11.83 -10.63
C GLY A 154 -16.38 -13.27 -10.82
N ARG A 155 -17.11 -13.80 -9.82
CA ARG A 155 -17.77 -15.11 -9.90
C ARG A 155 -18.87 -15.13 -10.95
N ILE A 156 -19.70 -14.09 -11.03
CA ILE A 156 -20.76 -13.97 -12.04
C ILE A 156 -20.18 -14.03 -13.46
N VAL A 157 -19.10 -13.32 -13.72
CA VAL A 157 -18.48 -13.26 -15.06
C VAL A 157 -17.36 -14.29 -15.27
N HIS A 158 -17.15 -15.18 -14.30
CA HIS A 158 -16.10 -16.22 -14.33
C HIS A 158 -14.68 -15.66 -14.60
N LYS A 159 -14.37 -14.50 -14.01
CA LYS A 159 -13.06 -13.86 -14.12
C LYS A 159 -12.44 -13.64 -12.73
N PRO A 160 -11.10 -13.68 -12.59
CA PRO A 160 -10.45 -13.28 -11.34
C PRO A 160 -10.71 -11.80 -11.05
N MET A 161 -10.78 -11.43 -9.75
CA MET A 161 -11.10 -10.08 -9.31
C MET A 161 -10.24 -9.00 -9.99
N GLY A 162 -8.93 -9.25 -10.15
CA GLY A 162 -8.05 -8.31 -10.84
C GLY A 162 -8.50 -7.99 -12.27
N ALA A 163 -9.05 -8.96 -12.99
CA ALA A 163 -9.52 -8.76 -14.38
C ALA A 163 -10.74 -7.83 -14.49
N LEU A 164 -11.44 -7.57 -13.38
CA LEU A 164 -12.53 -6.60 -13.34
C LEU A 164 -12.03 -5.14 -13.33
N VAL A 165 -10.78 -4.91 -12.96
CA VAL A 165 -10.22 -3.55 -12.77
C VAL A 165 -9.02 -3.24 -13.66
N GLY A 166 -8.47 -4.24 -14.36
CA GLY A 166 -7.34 -4.08 -15.26
C GLY A 166 -7.14 -5.27 -16.17
N ASP A 167 -6.16 -5.20 -17.05
CA ASP A 167 -5.73 -6.35 -17.85
C ASP A 167 -4.70 -7.15 -17.06
N ILE A 168 -4.83 -8.48 -17.07
CA ILE A 168 -3.86 -9.37 -16.42
C ILE A 168 -2.54 -9.30 -17.20
N VAL A 169 -1.52 -8.72 -16.60
CA VAL A 169 -0.20 -8.52 -17.23
C VAL A 169 0.85 -9.54 -16.74
N ARG A 170 0.54 -10.30 -15.69
CA ARG A 170 1.40 -11.37 -15.18
C ARG A 170 0.62 -12.41 -14.39
N GLN A 171 1.21 -13.61 -14.25
CA GLN A 171 0.65 -14.71 -13.44
C GLN A 171 1.48 -15.03 -12.18
N GLN A 172 2.60 -14.36 -12.03
CA GLN A 172 3.46 -14.43 -10.85
C GLN A 172 3.97 -13.04 -10.54
N VAL A 173 4.24 -12.76 -9.27
CA VAL A 173 4.83 -11.51 -8.82
C VAL A 173 6.06 -11.80 -7.97
N PRO A 174 7.21 -11.17 -8.26
CA PRO A 174 8.37 -11.23 -7.38
C PRO A 174 7.99 -10.68 -6.00
N PHE A 175 8.54 -11.28 -4.93
CA PHE A 175 8.28 -10.80 -3.57
C PHE A 175 9.56 -10.53 -2.79
N TYR A 176 9.43 -9.77 -1.72
CA TYR A 176 10.40 -9.69 -0.66
C TYR A 176 9.80 -10.16 0.66
N ILE A 177 10.62 -10.86 1.46
CA ILE A 177 10.22 -11.26 2.80
C ILE A 177 10.52 -10.15 3.80
N ALA A 178 9.54 -9.80 4.65
CA ALA A 178 9.67 -8.70 5.59
C ALA A 178 9.78 -9.20 7.04
N SER A 179 10.80 -8.71 7.76
CA SER A 179 10.83 -8.76 9.22
C SER A 179 10.10 -7.55 9.81
N GLY A 180 9.34 -7.77 10.88
CA GLY A 180 8.70 -6.71 11.66
C GLY A 180 9.43 -6.39 12.97
N ARG A 181 10.53 -7.09 13.28
CA ARG A 181 11.17 -7.04 14.59
C ARG A 181 12.05 -5.79 14.78
N ARG A 182 12.00 -5.23 15.98
CA ARG A 182 12.87 -4.13 16.44
C ARG A 182 13.47 -4.41 17.83
N ASP A 183 12.89 -5.32 18.57
CA ASP A 183 13.24 -5.73 19.94
C ASP A 183 14.34 -6.82 20.00
N THR A 184 15.08 -6.98 18.91
CA THR A 184 16.15 -7.97 18.74
C THR A 184 17.51 -7.31 18.64
N THR A 185 18.55 -7.96 19.17
CA THR A 185 19.92 -7.56 18.85
C THR A 185 20.21 -7.76 17.35
N PRO A 186 21.23 -7.10 16.77
CA PRO A 186 21.59 -7.31 15.36
C PRO A 186 21.80 -8.78 15.01
N ASP A 187 22.49 -9.56 15.86
CA ASP A 187 22.73 -10.98 15.61
C ASP A 187 21.45 -11.82 15.65
N GLN A 188 20.55 -11.54 16.60
CA GLN A 188 19.24 -12.21 16.68
C GLN A 188 18.38 -11.87 15.46
N GLU A 189 18.45 -10.64 14.96
CA GLU A 189 17.74 -10.26 13.75
C GLU A 189 18.29 -10.97 12.51
N ILE A 190 19.61 -11.10 12.40
CA ILE A 190 20.25 -11.85 11.32
C ILE A 190 19.79 -13.31 11.31
N GLU A 191 19.79 -13.99 12.45
CA GLU A 191 19.33 -15.39 12.51
C GLU A 191 17.85 -15.50 12.12
N TYR A 192 17.03 -14.52 12.52
CA TYR A 192 15.63 -14.49 12.11
C TYR A 192 15.46 -14.26 10.59
N LEU A 193 16.21 -13.32 10.01
CA LEU A 193 16.19 -13.06 8.57
C LEU A 193 16.66 -14.27 7.76
N LYS A 194 17.69 -15.02 8.21
CA LYS A 194 18.10 -16.28 7.59
C LYS A 194 16.94 -17.26 7.55
N MET A 195 16.29 -17.49 8.69
CA MET A 195 15.14 -18.39 8.79
C MET A 195 14.00 -17.96 7.85
N LEU A 196 13.71 -16.66 7.76
CA LEU A 196 12.70 -16.12 6.84
C LEU A 196 13.04 -16.41 5.37
N VAL A 197 14.29 -16.14 4.97
CA VAL A 197 14.78 -16.38 3.61
C VAL A 197 14.75 -17.86 3.26
N ASP A 198 15.27 -18.71 4.13
CA ASP A 198 15.36 -20.17 3.93
C ASP A 198 13.94 -20.78 3.77
N ARG A 199 12.99 -20.37 4.62
CA ARG A 199 11.62 -20.90 4.57
C ARG A 199 10.81 -20.41 3.39
N SER A 200 11.03 -19.17 2.95
CA SER A 200 10.24 -18.56 1.87
C SER A 200 10.85 -18.73 0.48
N GLY A 201 12.16 -19.02 0.38
CA GLY A 201 12.91 -18.98 -0.87
C GLY A 201 13.04 -17.56 -1.46
N ALA A 202 12.91 -16.51 -0.62
CA ALA A 202 12.96 -15.13 -1.05
C ALA A 202 14.34 -14.75 -1.64
N LYS A 203 14.32 -13.94 -2.69
CA LYS A 203 15.50 -13.31 -3.31
C LYS A 203 15.64 -11.84 -2.91
N ALA A 204 14.72 -11.36 -2.10
CA ALA A 204 14.70 -10.01 -1.54
C ALA A 204 14.21 -10.04 -0.09
N LEU A 205 14.75 -9.17 0.75
CA LEU A 205 14.36 -9.03 2.15
C LEU A 205 14.20 -7.56 2.54
N LYS A 206 13.34 -7.32 3.55
CA LYS A 206 13.18 -6.04 4.23
C LYS A 206 13.40 -6.21 5.73
N PHE A 207 14.21 -5.34 6.32
CA PHE A 207 14.46 -5.31 7.76
C PHE A 207 14.13 -3.93 8.33
N ARG A 208 14.03 -3.83 9.66
CA ARG A 208 13.64 -2.59 10.34
C ARG A 208 14.85 -1.87 10.91
N VAL A 209 14.86 -0.54 10.74
CA VAL A 209 15.82 0.39 11.34
C VAL A 209 15.05 1.40 12.22
N GLY A 210 15.73 1.98 13.20
CA GLY A 210 15.11 2.87 14.19
C GLY A 210 14.02 2.22 15.05
N GLY A 211 13.41 3.00 15.89
CA GLY A 211 12.16 2.67 16.57
C GLY A 211 10.95 3.12 15.71
N ARG A 212 9.74 2.61 15.98
CA ARG A 212 8.55 3.07 15.24
C ARG A 212 8.14 4.46 15.72
N MET A 213 8.11 5.48 14.82
CA MET A 213 7.78 6.88 15.12
C MET A 213 8.56 7.42 16.34
N SER A 214 9.85 7.11 16.42
CA SER A 214 10.64 7.17 17.67
C SER A 214 11.37 8.50 17.92
N ARG A 215 11.21 9.49 17.03
CA ARG A 215 11.91 10.79 17.12
C ARG A 215 13.43 10.63 17.26
N ASN A 216 14.02 9.97 16.27
CA ASN A 216 15.45 9.66 16.17
C ASN A 216 15.98 8.57 17.13
N ALA A 217 15.16 8.00 18.00
CA ALA A 217 15.60 6.93 18.86
C ALA A 217 15.71 5.61 18.10
N ASP A 218 16.79 4.88 18.31
CA ASP A 218 16.88 3.50 17.86
C ASP A 218 16.07 2.59 18.83
N ALA A 219 15.61 1.45 18.34
CA ALA A 219 14.92 0.47 19.17
C ALA A 219 15.84 -0.09 20.29
N MET A 220 17.14 -0.23 19.98
CA MET A 220 18.22 -0.51 20.92
C MET A 220 19.41 0.38 20.52
N PRO A 221 20.15 0.97 21.47
CA PRO A 221 21.26 1.86 21.17
C PRO A 221 22.27 1.25 20.19
N GLY A 222 22.53 1.90 19.06
CA GLY A 222 23.48 1.48 18.04
C GLY A 222 23.05 0.26 17.19
N ARG A 223 21.80 -0.19 17.33
CA ARG A 223 21.29 -1.34 16.55
C ARG A 223 21.28 -1.05 15.06
N THR A 224 20.78 0.11 14.65
CA THR A 224 20.66 0.51 13.24
C THR A 224 22.02 0.53 12.55
N GLU A 225 23.00 1.21 13.14
CA GLU A 225 24.35 1.36 12.58
C GLU A 225 25.09 0.01 12.50
N THR A 226 24.83 -0.91 13.45
CA THR A 226 25.43 -2.24 13.46
C THR A 226 24.73 -3.19 12.50
N LEU A 227 23.40 -3.16 12.43
CA LEU A 227 22.60 -4.11 11.64
C LEU A 227 22.76 -3.86 10.13
N ILE A 228 22.77 -2.61 9.67
CA ILE A 228 22.84 -2.27 8.24
C ILE A 228 24.03 -2.98 7.54
N PRO A 229 25.30 -2.80 7.95
CA PRO A 229 26.42 -3.49 7.31
C PRO A 229 26.39 -4.99 7.52
N LEU A 230 25.87 -5.45 8.67
CA LEU A 230 25.80 -6.88 8.99
C LEU A 230 24.85 -7.64 8.08
N VAL A 231 23.70 -7.05 7.68
CA VAL A 231 22.77 -7.63 6.73
C VAL A 231 23.45 -7.88 5.38
N ARG A 232 24.14 -6.89 4.81
CA ARG A 232 24.83 -7.06 3.53
C ARG A 232 25.96 -8.08 3.63
N LYS A 233 26.76 -8.02 4.70
CA LYS A 233 27.82 -9.01 4.95
C LYS A 233 27.28 -10.45 5.01
N THR A 234 26.12 -10.63 5.61
CA THR A 234 25.50 -11.96 5.79
C THR A 234 24.89 -12.52 4.52
N PHE A 235 24.13 -11.70 3.79
CA PHE A 235 23.35 -12.17 2.63
C PHE A 235 24.05 -12.00 1.29
N GLY A 236 25.19 -11.31 1.26
CA GLY A 236 25.98 -11.11 0.04
C GLY A 236 25.32 -10.18 -0.98
N ASP A 237 25.99 -9.98 -2.11
CA ASP A 237 25.57 -8.99 -3.13
C ASP A 237 24.36 -9.42 -3.97
N ALA A 238 24.09 -10.74 -4.05
CA ALA A 238 22.96 -11.26 -4.81
C ALA A 238 21.58 -10.99 -4.14
N MET A 239 21.57 -10.78 -2.82
CA MET A 239 20.35 -10.50 -2.09
C MET A 239 19.91 -9.04 -2.29
N VAL A 240 18.67 -8.87 -2.71
CA VAL A 240 18.03 -7.54 -2.77
C VAL A 240 17.64 -7.12 -1.36
N ILE A 241 18.17 -6.00 -0.88
CA ILE A 241 18.00 -5.52 0.49
C ILE A 241 17.21 -4.23 0.50
N GLN A 242 16.22 -4.15 1.38
CA GLN A 242 15.36 -3.01 1.65
C GLN A 242 15.34 -2.73 3.15
N ALA A 243 15.17 -1.47 3.52
CA ALA A 243 15.04 -1.08 4.94
C ALA A 243 13.82 -0.20 5.15
N ASP A 244 13.22 -0.33 6.34
CA ASP A 244 12.04 0.42 6.73
C ASP A 244 12.21 0.99 8.13
N SER A 245 12.08 2.31 8.26
CA SER A 245 12.17 3.02 9.53
C SER A 245 10.82 3.30 10.19
N ASN A 246 9.69 3.10 9.48
CA ASN A 246 8.36 3.43 9.96
C ASN A 246 8.32 4.80 10.68
N SER A 247 8.69 5.84 9.93
CA SER A 247 8.57 7.23 10.38
C SER A 247 9.42 7.58 11.61
N SER A 248 10.64 7.01 11.71
CA SER A 248 11.47 7.13 12.93
C SER A 248 12.24 8.43 13.03
N TYR A 249 12.58 9.10 11.92
CA TYR A 249 13.64 10.09 11.90
C TYR A 249 13.17 11.47 11.44
N ASP A 250 13.87 12.51 11.91
CA ASP A 250 13.87 13.80 11.24
C ASP A 250 14.79 13.77 10.01
N PRO A 251 14.71 14.75 9.09
CA PRO A 251 15.49 14.73 7.86
C PRO A 251 16.99 14.56 8.04
N PRO A 252 17.69 15.26 8.98
CA PRO A 252 19.12 15.06 9.17
C PRO A 252 19.50 13.62 9.53
N LYS A 253 18.79 12.98 10.48
CA LYS A 253 19.06 11.59 10.88
C LYS A 253 18.63 10.61 9.80
N ALA A 254 17.53 10.88 9.11
CA ALA A 254 17.10 10.08 7.97
C ALA A 254 18.14 10.04 6.85
N ILE A 255 18.78 11.19 6.54
CA ILE A 255 19.84 11.27 5.54
C ILE A 255 21.09 10.50 6.01
N GLU A 256 21.48 10.61 7.28
CA GLU A 256 22.59 9.84 7.85
C GLU A 256 22.37 8.33 7.69
N VAL A 257 21.19 7.81 8.08
CA VAL A 257 20.83 6.40 7.91
C VAL A 257 20.73 6.00 6.45
N GLY A 258 20.18 6.88 5.60
CA GLY A 258 20.11 6.68 4.15
C GLY A 258 21.49 6.49 3.52
N ARG A 259 22.49 7.28 3.91
CA ARG A 259 23.88 7.12 3.43
C ARG A 259 24.51 5.78 3.86
N LEU A 260 24.17 5.28 5.05
CA LEU A 260 24.57 3.92 5.45
C LEU A 260 23.91 2.86 4.57
N LEU A 261 22.62 3.01 4.23
CA LEU A 261 21.90 2.11 3.32
C LEU A 261 22.48 2.15 1.90
N GLU A 262 22.87 3.32 1.41
CA GLU A 262 23.57 3.46 0.12
C GLU A 262 24.91 2.71 0.12
N SER A 263 25.68 2.79 1.21
CA SER A 263 26.98 2.11 1.32
C SER A 263 26.89 0.59 1.18
N ILE A 264 25.74 0.02 1.52
CA ILE A 264 25.45 -1.41 1.36
C ILE A 264 24.65 -1.72 0.08
N LYS A 265 24.44 -0.76 -0.80
CA LYS A 265 23.64 -0.89 -2.03
C LYS A 265 22.23 -1.43 -1.75
N ALA A 266 21.57 -0.93 -0.71
CA ALA A 266 20.16 -1.19 -0.49
C ALA A 266 19.33 -0.55 -1.62
N VAL A 267 18.20 -1.16 -1.99
CA VAL A 267 17.45 -0.77 -3.19
C VAL A 267 16.26 0.14 -2.88
N HIS A 268 15.83 0.22 -1.61
CA HIS A 268 14.91 1.25 -1.17
C HIS A 268 14.94 1.49 0.35
N TYR A 269 14.58 2.70 0.72
CA TYR A 269 14.45 3.19 2.08
C TYR A 269 13.01 3.65 2.33
N GLU A 270 12.27 2.91 3.16
CA GLU A 270 10.85 3.09 3.40
C GLU A 270 10.60 3.98 4.62
N GLU A 271 9.65 4.93 4.49
CA GLU A 271 9.18 5.85 5.52
C GLU A 271 10.27 6.46 6.40
N PRO A 272 11.25 7.20 5.82
CA PRO A 272 12.34 7.79 6.60
C PRO A 272 11.85 8.75 7.68
N CYS A 273 10.89 9.63 7.35
CA CYS A 273 10.33 10.66 8.22
C CYS A 273 8.88 10.35 8.60
N PRO A 274 8.29 11.05 9.59
CA PRO A 274 6.88 10.92 9.91
C PRO A 274 6.01 11.03 8.65
N PHE A 275 5.11 10.05 8.45
CA PHE A 275 4.37 9.87 7.20
C PHE A 275 3.50 11.08 6.80
N ASP A 276 3.10 11.89 7.77
CA ASP A 276 2.32 13.13 7.57
C ASP A 276 3.19 14.35 7.25
N HIS A 277 4.53 14.26 7.45
CA HIS A 277 5.51 15.29 7.11
C HIS A 277 6.06 15.05 5.68
N LEU A 278 5.24 15.29 4.67
CA LEU A 278 5.58 14.98 3.28
C LEU A 278 6.78 15.78 2.75
N GLU A 279 6.93 17.03 3.19
CA GLU A 279 8.04 17.90 2.81
C GLU A 279 9.37 17.40 3.38
N ASP A 280 9.37 16.83 4.60
CA ASP A 280 10.54 16.22 5.21
C ASP A 280 10.98 14.97 4.44
N THR A 281 10.02 14.10 4.09
CA THR A 281 10.31 12.93 3.25
C THR A 281 10.81 13.34 1.88
N LYS A 282 10.23 14.40 1.28
CA LYS A 282 10.73 14.95 0.01
C LYS A 282 12.16 15.44 0.13
N LEU A 283 12.51 16.17 1.19
CA LEU A 283 13.88 16.62 1.42
C LEU A 283 14.87 15.45 1.47
N VAL A 284 14.50 14.36 2.15
CA VAL A 284 15.31 13.13 2.19
C VAL A 284 15.44 12.52 0.80
N ALA A 285 14.32 12.37 0.07
CA ALA A 285 14.30 11.82 -1.28
C ALA A 285 15.11 12.64 -2.28
N ASP A 286 15.09 13.98 -2.15
CA ASP A 286 15.89 14.88 -3.00
C ASP A 286 17.39 14.83 -2.68
N THR A 287 17.76 14.40 -1.47
CA THR A 287 19.15 14.41 -0.98
C THR A 287 19.87 13.08 -1.21
N LEU A 288 19.15 11.96 -1.16
CA LEU A 288 19.70 10.62 -1.26
C LEU A 288 19.68 10.10 -2.70
N ASP A 289 20.60 9.20 -3.01
CA ASP A 289 20.61 8.45 -4.27
C ASP A 289 19.78 7.15 -4.16
N ILE A 290 19.63 6.59 -2.94
CA ILE A 290 18.74 5.44 -2.70
C ILE A 290 17.28 5.85 -2.89
N PRO A 291 16.46 5.07 -3.64
CA PRO A 291 15.04 5.34 -3.76
C PRO A 291 14.32 5.37 -2.42
N VAL A 292 13.53 6.41 -2.18
CA VAL A 292 12.69 6.57 -0.99
C VAL A 292 11.28 6.06 -1.30
N ALA A 293 10.73 5.25 -0.41
CA ALA A 293 9.38 4.69 -0.52
C ALA A 293 8.44 5.26 0.53
N LEU A 294 7.19 5.54 0.15
CA LEU A 294 6.17 6.13 1.02
C LEU A 294 4.77 5.75 0.56
N GLY A 295 3.82 5.67 1.51
CA GLY A 295 2.39 5.65 1.19
C GLY A 295 1.56 4.63 1.93
N GLU A 296 2.11 3.76 2.77
CA GLU A 296 1.35 2.75 3.52
C GLU A 296 0.31 3.35 4.48
N GLN A 297 0.58 4.55 4.99
CA GLN A 297 -0.33 5.28 5.89
C GLN A 297 -1.23 6.29 5.15
N GLU A 298 -1.08 6.43 3.83
CA GLU A 298 -1.85 7.41 3.07
C GLU A 298 -3.30 6.97 2.87
N TYR A 299 -4.23 7.91 3.03
CA TYR A 299 -5.66 7.69 2.91
C TYR A 299 -6.36 8.73 2.02
N SER A 300 -5.60 9.63 1.37
CA SER A 300 -6.11 10.74 0.58
C SER A 300 -5.61 10.71 -0.86
N ASP A 301 -6.54 10.81 -1.83
CA ASP A 301 -6.21 10.97 -3.25
C ASP A 301 -5.36 12.23 -3.48
N TRP A 302 -5.66 13.32 -2.73
CA TRP A 302 -4.93 14.58 -2.80
C TRP A 302 -3.50 14.47 -2.31
N ARG A 303 -3.24 13.64 -1.28
CA ARG A 303 -1.89 13.42 -0.77
C ARG A 303 -1.08 12.57 -1.74
N PHE A 304 -1.60 11.45 -2.26
CA PHE A 304 -0.91 10.69 -3.32
C PHE A 304 -0.65 11.53 -4.56
N ARG A 305 -1.62 12.35 -4.97
CA ARG A 305 -1.45 13.28 -6.08
C ARG A 305 -0.31 14.26 -5.84
N TRP A 306 -0.22 14.82 -4.61
CA TRP A 306 0.86 15.72 -4.22
C TRP A 306 2.23 15.00 -4.18
N ILE A 307 2.29 13.82 -3.56
CA ILE A 307 3.51 12.98 -3.50
C ILE A 307 4.05 12.72 -4.90
N ILE A 308 3.19 12.30 -5.83
CA ILE A 308 3.57 11.96 -7.20
C ILE A 308 3.98 13.20 -8.01
N ALA A 309 3.20 14.29 -7.93
CA ALA A 309 3.50 15.53 -8.64
C ALA A 309 4.81 16.17 -8.20
N ASN A 310 5.11 16.12 -6.90
CA ASN A 310 6.31 16.72 -6.32
C ASN A 310 7.49 15.76 -6.21
N ARG A 311 7.35 14.50 -6.65
CA ARG A 311 8.41 13.50 -6.49
C ARG A 311 8.88 13.36 -5.03
N ALA A 312 7.94 13.42 -4.09
CA ALA A 312 8.24 13.30 -2.67
C ALA A 312 8.63 11.87 -2.26
N ALA A 313 8.38 10.91 -3.13
CA ALA A 313 8.88 9.54 -3.03
C ALA A 313 9.20 9.01 -4.42
N ASP A 314 10.10 8.04 -4.50
CA ASP A 314 10.51 7.35 -5.73
C ASP A 314 9.72 6.06 -5.93
N ILE A 315 9.14 5.49 -4.87
CA ILE A 315 8.31 4.29 -4.86
C ILE A 315 7.02 4.57 -4.11
N ILE A 316 5.87 4.23 -4.70
CA ILE A 316 4.55 4.48 -4.13
C ILE A 316 4.03 3.20 -3.48
N GLN A 317 3.53 3.29 -2.22
CA GLN A 317 3.17 2.12 -1.41
C GLN A 317 1.74 2.19 -0.85
N PRO A 318 0.67 2.14 -1.68
CA PRO A 318 -0.68 2.14 -1.15
C PRO A 318 -0.95 0.85 -0.34
N ASP A 319 -1.63 0.98 0.79
CA ASP A 319 -2.28 -0.14 1.47
C ASP A 319 -3.74 -0.21 1.01
N LEU A 320 -4.15 -1.34 0.45
CA LEU A 320 -5.47 -1.46 -0.17
C LEU A 320 -6.62 -1.36 0.84
N PHE A 321 -6.38 -1.72 2.10
CA PHE A 321 -7.39 -1.54 3.16
C PHE A 321 -7.43 -0.10 3.68
N TYR A 322 -6.27 0.45 4.03
CA TYR A 322 -6.22 1.79 4.65
C TYR A 322 -6.60 2.89 3.66
N TYR A 323 -6.38 2.63 2.39
CA TYR A 323 -6.72 3.55 1.31
C TYR A 323 -8.14 3.38 0.76
N GLY A 324 -8.87 2.33 1.13
CA GLY A 324 -10.30 2.17 0.83
C GLY A 324 -10.64 1.34 -0.40
N GLY A 325 -9.82 0.34 -0.73
CA GLY A 325 -10.15 -0.70 -1.69
C GLY A 325 -9.37 -0.67 -3.00
N MET A 326 -9.74 -1.54 -3.91
CA MET A 326 -9.11 -1.75 -5.22
C MET A 326 -9.32 -0.56 -6.15
N VAL A 327 -10.56 -0.02 -6.22
CA VAL A 327 -10.89 1.10 -7.12
C VAL A 327 -10.01 2.32 -6.85
N ARG A 328 -9.90 2.71 -5.59
CA ARG A 328 -9.05 3.85 -5.19
C ARG A 328 -7.57 3.56 -5.48
N SER A 329 -7.11 2.35 -5.15
CA SER A 329 -5.71 1.94 -5.39
C SER A 329 -5.35 1.91 -6.88
N MET A 330 -6.28 1.51 -7.76
CA MET A 330 -6.10 1.57 -9.21
C MET A 330 -5.97 3.00 -9.74
N ARG A 331 -6.65 3.98 -9.14
CA ARG A 331 -6.48 5.40 -9.47
C ARG A 331 -5.06 5.88 -9.15
N VAL A 332 -4.52 5.49 -7.98
CA VAL A 332 -3.13 5.75 -7.62
C VAL A 332 -2.16 5.07 -8.59
N ALA A 333 -2.43 3.81 -8.98
CA ALA A 333 -1.61 3.11 -9.96
C ALA A 333 -1.52 3.85 -11.29
N ARG A 334 -2.62 4.41 -11.77
CA ARG A 334 -2.65 5.21 -13.02
C ARG A 334 -1.84 6.50 -12.90
N MET A 335 -1.93 7.20 -11.76
CA MET A 335 -1.11 8.38 -11.48
C MET A 335 0.38 8.03 -11.42
N ALA A 336 0.73 6.97 -10.70
CA ALA A 336 2.11 6.50 -10.61
C ALA A 336 2.65 6.05 -11.98
N ASN A 337 1.84 5.37 -12.80
CA ASN A 337 2.20 4.97 -14.17
C ASN A 337 2.52 6.19 -15.05
N LEU A 338 1.66 7.21 -15.02
CA LEU A 338 1.90 8.44 -15.76
C LEU A 338 3.23 9.09 -15.36
N ALA A 339 3.54 9.04 -14.06
CA ALA A 339 4.79 9.55 -13.50
C ALA A 339 5.98 8.60 -13.66
N LYS A 340 5.80 7.39 -14.19
CA LYS A 340 6.81 6.33 -14.29
C LYS A 340 7.41 5.95 -12.93
N LEU A 341 6.60 5.98 -11.88
CA LEU A 341 7.00 5.57 -10.54
C LEU A 341 6.63 4.11 -10.31
N PRO A 342 7.56 3.29 -9.79
CA PRO A 342 7.25 1.94 -9.36
C PRO A 342 6.29 1.94 -8.17
N ILE A 343 5.59 0.81 -8.01
CA ILE A 343 4.66 0.57 -6.91
C ILE A 343 5.10 -0.69 -6.17
N THR A 344 5.03 -0.64 -4.85
CA THR A 344 5.10 -1.77 -3.94
C THR A 344 3.95 -1.64 -2.96
N ALA A 345 2.84 -2.35 -3.17
CA ALA A 345 1.70 -2.23 -2.26
C ALA A 345 2.06 -2.76 -0.87
N HIS A 346 1.70 -2.00 0.18
CA HIS A 346 1.85 -2.46 1.55
C HIS A 346 0.93 -3.64 1.83
N LEU A 347 1.42 -4.60 2.60
CA LEU A 347 0.67 -5.79 2.98
C LEU A 347 0.19 -5.67 4.43
N SER A 348 -1.11 -5.45 4.61
CA SER A 348 -1.78 -5.70 5.88
C SER A 348 -1.73 -7.19 6.23
N GLU A 349 -1.83 -7.50 7.51
CA GLU A 349 -1.76 -8.87 8.00
C GLU A 349 -3.00 -9.71 7.61
N GLY A 350 -2.86 -11.04 7.70
CA GLY A 350 -3.96 -11.98 7.54
C GLY A 350 -4.24 -12.41 6.10
N PRO A 351 -5.39 -13.06 5.86
CA PRO A 351 -5.72 -13.65 4.57
C PRO A 351 -5.98 -12.63 3.46
N GLY A 352 -6.08 -11.34 3.82
CA GLY A 352 -6.25 -10.24 2.87
C GLY A 352 -5.05 -9.99 1.94
N PHE A 353 -3.92 -10.72 2.11
CA PHE A 353 -2.78 -10.62 1.20
C PHE A 353 -3.16 -10.94 -0.26
N VAL A 354 -4.26 -11.66 -0.50
CA VAL A 354 -4.75 -11.97 -1.84
C VAL A 354 -5.12 -10.72 -2.65
N TYR A 355 -5.57 -9.65 -1.99
CA TYR A 355 -5.94 -8.40 -2.69
C TYR A 355 -4.74 -7.74 -3.34
N VAL A 356 -3.59 -7.70 -2.65
CA VAL A 356 -2.35 -7.16 -3.24
C VAL A 356 -1.83 -8.05 -4.37
N LEU A 357 -2.14 -9.35 -4.37
CA LEU A 357 -1.83 -10.24 -5.49
C LEU A 357 -2.70 -9.95 -6.71
N HIS A 358 -4.02 -9.76 -6.54
CA HIS A 358 -4.90 -9.31 -7.63
C HIS A 358 -4.50 -7.94 -8.18
N TYR A 359 -4.13 -7.02 -7.28
CA TYR A 359 -3.59 -5.72 -7.67
C TYR A 359 -2.28 -5.86 -8.46
N GLY A 360 -1.37 -6.69 -7.97
CA GLY A 360 -0.10 -7.01 -8.62
C GLY A 360 -0.26 -7.66 -10.00
N ALA A 361 -1.36 -8.41 -10.21
CA ALA A 361 -1.64 -9.05 -11.50
C ALA A 361 -1.93 -8.04 -12.62
N VAL A 362 -2.46 -6.86 -12.29
CA VAL A 362 -2.97 -5.87 -13.26
C VAL A 362 -2.19 -4.54 -13.26
N VAL A 363 -1.32 -4.31 -12.29
CA VAL A 363 -0.51 -3.08 -12.21
C VAL A 363 0.89 -3.34 -12.79
N PRO A 364 1.22 -2.79 -13.97
CA PRO A 364 2.50 -3.07 -14.63
C PRO A 364 3.73 -2.63 -13.83
N GLN A 365 3.62 -1.56 -13.04
CA GLN A 365 4.73 -0.95 -12.31
C GLN A 365 5.11 -1.69 -11.02
N ILE A 366 4.38 -2.74 -10.63
CA ILE A 366 4.76 -3.56 -9.47
C ILE A 366 6.14 -4.19 -9.75
N ASN A 367 7.11 -3.82 -8.91
CA ASN A 367 8.45 -4.38 -8.96
C ASN A 367 8.54 -5.66 -8.11
N ARG A 368 8.16 -5.55 -6.83
CA ARG A 368 8.08 -6.67 -5.88
C ARG A 368 6.90 -6.46 -4.96
N GLN A 369 6.34 -7.54 -4.45
CA GLN A 369 5.25 -7.49 -3.47
C GLN A 369 5.78 -7.85 -2.08
N GLU A 370 5.33 -7.15 -1.05
CA GLU A 370 5.59 -7.55 0.32
C GLU A 370 4.96 -8.91 0.62
N TYR A 371 5.71 -9.77 1.33
CA TYR A 371 5.22 -11.03 1.85
C TYR A 371 5.71 -11.25 3.28
N LYS A 372 4.87 -11.84 4.11
CA LYS A 372 5.17 -12.18 5.51
C LYS A 372 5.00 -13.68 5.72
N LEU A 373 5.93 -14.29 6.43
CA LEU A 373 5.83 -15.70 6.78
C LEU A 373 4.59 -15.95 7.65
N GLY A 374 3.92 -17.07 7.43
CA GLY A 374 2.66 -17.43 8.09
C GLY A 374 1.42 -17.17 7.24
N LEU A 375 1.55 -16.48 6.10
CA LEU A 375 0.46 -16.29 5.14
C LEU A 375 0.20 -17.54 4.29
N GLU A 376 1.17 -18.45 4.22
CA GLU A 376 1.07 -19.73 3.50
C GLU A 376 -0.09 -20.62 3.99
N LYS A 377 -0.50 -20.49 5.26
CA LYS A 377 -1.64 -21.21 5.82
C LYS A 377 -2.97 -20.88 5.11
N TYR A 378 -3.08 -19.69 4.54
CA TYR A 378 -4.24 -19.26 3.77
C TYR A 378 -4.16 -19.67 2.30
N GLY A 379 -2.98 -20.05 1.80
CA GLY A 379 -2.78 -20.37 0.39
C GLY A 379 -3.70 -21.47 -0.13
N ALA A 380 -4.06 -22.42 0.73
CA ALA A 380 -4.96 -23.53 0.40
C ALA A 380 -6.44 -23.13 0.24
N TRP A 381 -6.85 -21.93 0.65
CA TRP A 381 -8.21 -21.42 0.46
C TRP A 381 -8.51 -21.11 -1.01
N PHE A 382 -7.48 -20.94 -1.81
CA PHE A 382 -7.55 -20.46 -3.18
C PHE A 382 -7.35 -21.58 -4.20
N ASP A 383 -7.87 -21.39 -5.40
CA ASP A 383 -7.68 -22.28 -6.54
C ASP A 383 -7.18 -21.48 -7.77
N PRO A 384 -5.97 -21.75 -8.26
CA PRO A 384 -4.97 -22.66 -7.66
C PRO A 384 -4.45 -22.14 -6.31
N PRO A 385 -3.91 -23.03 -5.46
CA PRO A 385 -3.32 -22.63 -4.18
C PRO A 385 -2.18 -21.63 -4.38
N ILE A 386 -2.17 -20.55 -3.56
CA ILE A 386 -1.11 -19.54 -3.59
C ILE A 386 0.15 -20.13 -2.98
N LYS A 387 1.26 -20.09 -3.73
CA LYS A 387 2.55 -20.66 -3.34
C LYS A 387 3.69 -19.68 -3.62
N THR A 388 4.74 -19.78 -2.81
CA THR A 388 6.04 -19.19 -3.09
C THR A 388 6.92 -20.18 -3.86
N ALA A 389 7.59 -19.72 -4.89
CA ALA A 389 8.60 -20.52 -5.62
C ALA A 389 9.62 -19.58 -6.26
N ASP A 390 10.89 -19.85 -6.03
CA ASP A 390 12.03 -19.15 -6.63
C ASP A 390 11.92 -17.60 -6.59
N GLY A 391 11.55 -17.07 -5.41
CA GLY A 391 11.39 -15.62 -5.19
C GLY A 391 10.11 -15.01 -5.78
N ASN A 392 9.17 -15.83 -6.26
CA ASN A 392 7.88 -15.39 -6.81
C ASN A 392 6.70 -15.96 -6.03
N LEU A 393 5.61 -15.19 -6.01
CA LEU A 393 4.28 -15.62 -5.55
C LEU A 393 3.42 -15.94 -6.78
N SER A 394 2.74 -17.10 -6.76
CA SER A 394 1.69 -17.38 -7.73
C SER A 394 0.48 -16.48 -7.48
N LEU A 395 -0.21 -16.07 -8.56
CA LEU A 395 -1.39 -15.23 -8.46
C LEU A 395 -2.66 -16.10 -8.57
N PRO A 396 -3.74 -15.75 -7.84
CA PRO A 396 -5.00 -16.47 -7.97
C PRO A 396 -5.62 -16.21 -9.34
N THR A 397 -6.05 -17.26 -10.02
CA THR A 397 -6.65 -17.21 -11.37
C THR A 397 -8.11 -17.67 -11.40
N GLY A 398 -8.62 -18.21 -10.30
CA GLY A 398 -10.02 -18.60 -10.16
C GLY A 398 -10.97 -17.40 -10.13
N PRO A 399 -12.29 -17.64 -10.35
CA PRO A 399 -13.30 -16.59 -10.35
C PRO A 399 -13.35 -15.79 -9.03
N GLY A 400 -13.54 -14.48 -9.11
CA GLY A 400 -13.54 -13.59 -7.97
C GLY A 400 -12.16 -13.55 -7.30
N LEU A 401 -12.10 -13.77 -6.01
CA LEU A 401 -10.85 -13.89 -5.24
C LEU A 401 -10.10 -15.22 -5.50
N GLY A 402 -10.72 -16.15 -6.24
CA GLY A 402 -10.19 -17.49 -6.42
C GLY A 402 -10.44 -18.40 -5.21
N ILE A 403 -11.36 -18.05 -4.31
CA ILE A 403 -11.71 -18.89 -3.17
C ILE A 403 -12.39 -20.18 -3.69
N LYS A 404 -11.79 -21.31 -3.35
CA LYS A 404 -12.19 -22.64 -3.84
C LYS A 404 -13.58 -23.04 -3.36
N ASP A 405 -13.89 -22.80 -2.09
CA ASP A 405 -15.12 -23.23 -1.43
C ASP A 405 -15.62 -22.18 -0.44
N ILE A 406 -16.57 -21.34 -0.87
CA ILE A 406 -17.18 -20.33 0.01
C ILE A 406 -17.93 -21.00 1.16
N LYS A 407 -18.68 -22.08 0.91
CA LYS A 407 -19.47 -22.76 1.95
C LYS A 407 -18.56 -23.32 3.05
N GLY A 408 -17.47 -23.98 2.66
CA GLY A 408 -16.47 -24.46 3.61
C GLY A 408 -15.75 -23.33 4.34
N LEU A 409 -15.46 -22.22 3.66
CA LEU A 409 -14.87 -21.03 4.29
C LEU A 409 -15.80 -20.43 5.35
N LEU A 410 -17.10 -20.38 5.07
CA LEU A 410 -18.13 -19.83 5.97
C LEU A 410 -18.64 -20.84 7.01
N ALA A 411 -18.30 -22.14 6.88
CA ALA A 411 -18.64 -23.14 7.88
C ALA A 411 -18.08 -22.73 9.24
N ASP A 412 -18.85 -22.88 10.30
CA ASP A 412 -18.52 -22.50 11.68
C ASP A 412 -18.25 -20.99 11.91
N ALA A 413 -18.49 -20.14 10.91
CA ALA A 413 -18.46 -18.70 11.10
C ALA A 413 -19.76 -18.21 11.78
N VAL A 414 -19.62 -17.33 12.75
CA VAL A 414 -20.76 -16.76 13.51
C VAL A 414 -20.90 -15.27 13.20
N GLU A 415 -22.11 -14.71 13.44
CA GLU A 415 -22.27 -13.24 13.35
C GLU A 415 -21.35 -12.54 14.36
N ALA A 416 -20.65 -11.49 13.92
CA ALA A 416 -19.66 -10.75 14.69
C ALA A 416 -20.18 -9.43 15.25
#